data_15186f23ecdc43c6ae76cb4cf6c47583
#
_entry.id   15186f23ecdc43c6ae76cb4cf6c47583
#
_cell.length_a   1.000
_cell.length_b   1.000
_cell.length_c   1.000
_cell.angle_alpha   90.00
_cell.angle_beta   90.00
_cell.angle_gamma   90.00
#
_symmetry.space_group_name_H-M   'P 1'
#
loop_
_entity.id
_entity.type
_entity.pdbx_description
1 polymer ?
#
loop_
_entity_poly.entity_id
_entity_poly.type
_entity_poly.pdbx_seq_one_letter_code
_entity_poly.pdbx_strand_id
1 'polypeptide(L)'
;MTAQPLLLKGFEVELFTGRSNGANVGIAHEVAKELPGFVTEPDRRNLEYITEPIRDYAELPEALLSPRRTLRRWLEERELTLLPGSTMSLGDSSRFERSDPSNAYHALIEQLYGTRVVTASIHINLGITDLNWLFAAVRLVRCEAALLLALSASSPFLDGQSTSCLLYTSPSPRDGLLSRMPSSA
;
A
#
# COMPACT_ATOMS: atom_id res chain seq x y z
N MET A 1 35.81 12.92 2.18
CA MET A 1 34.41 12.73 2.55
C MET A 1 34.21 11.22 2.72
N THR A 2 34.02 10.73 3.91
CA THR A 2 33.66 9.32 4.14
C THR A 2 32.26 9.10 3.59
N ALA A 3 32.13 8.16 2.65
CA ALA A 3 30.83 7.77 2.14
C ALA A 3 29.95 7.35 3.33
N GLN A 4 28.80 7.98 3.48
CA GLN A 4 27.86 7.57 4.52
C GLN A 4 27.33 6.16 4.21
N PRO A 5 27.20 5.28 5.20
CA PRO A 5 26.66 3.96 4.96
C PRO A 5 25.24 4.07 4.43
N LEU A 6 24.93 3.32 3.37
CA LEU A 6 23.56 3.21 2.85
C LEU A 6 22.63 2.67 3.93
N LEU A 7 21.50 3.35 4.11
CA LEU A 7 20.46 2.90 5.03
C LEU A 7 19.81 1.59 4.52
N LEU A 8 19.41 0.74 5.45
CA LEU A 8 18.52 -0.39 5.14
C LEU A 8 17.16 0.15 4.71
N LYS A 9 16.60 -0.45 3.67
CA LYS A 9 15.28 -0.13 3.14
C LYS A 9 14.46 -1.40 3.06
N GLY A 10 13.25 -1.38 3.61
CA GLY A 10 12.25 -2.43 3.44
C GLY A 10 11.03 -1.87 2.72
N PHE A 11 10.33 -2.71 1.99
CA PHE A 11 9.13 -2.33 1.26
C PHE A 11 8.00 -3.31 1.59
N GLU A 12 6.85 -2.76 1.85
CA GLU A 12 5.57 -3.45 1.92
C GLU A 12 4.76 -2.95 0.73
N VAL A 13 4.38 -3.84 -0.16
CA VAL A 13 3.73 -3.47 -1.43
C VAL A 13 2.38 -4.14 -1.50
N GLU A 14 1.35 -3.34 -1.34
CA GLU A 14 -0.02 -3.79 -1.45
C GLU A 14 -0.50 -3.74 -2.90
N LEU A 15 -1.35 -4.70 -3.29
CA LEU A 15 -1.80 -4.87 -4.65
C LEU A 15 -3.26 -5.34 -4.69
N PHE A 16 -4.03 -4.79 -5.62
CA PHE A 16 -5.36 -5.32 -5.93
C PHE A 16 -5.29 -6.40 -7.00
N THR A 17 -6.13 -7.42 -6.83
CA THR A 17 -6.31 -8.50 -7.78
C THR A 17 -7.70 -8.47 -8.41
N GLY A 18 -7.79 -8.94 -9.64
CA GLY A 18 -9.06 -8.93 -10.36
C GLY A 18 -9.00 -9.54 -11.74
N ARG A 19 -10.02 -9.26 -12.53
CA ARG A 19 -10.16 -9.69 -13.92
C ARG A 19 -9.68 -8.60 -14.88
N SER A 20 -9.44 -8.97 -16.14
CA SER A 20 -9.02 -8.04 -17.19
C SER A 20 -10.05 -6.92 -17.48
N ASN A 21 -11.31 -7.12 -17.11
CA ASN A 21 -12.35 -6.10 -17.21
C ASN A 21 -12.36 -5.10 -16.04
N GLY A 22 -11.41 -5.21 -15.10
CA GLY A 22 -11.29 -4.31 -13.94
C GLY A 22 -12.08 -4.73 -12.69
N ALA A 23 -12.85 -5.82 -12.76
CA ALA A 23 -13.59 -6.31 -11.60
C ALA A 23 -12.63 -6.90 -10.57
N ASN A 24 -12.66 -6.42 -9.33
CA ASN A 24 -11.88 -6.95 -8.22
C ASN A 24 -12.28 -8.39 -7.87
N VAL A 25 -11.29 -9.23 -7.57
CA VAL A 25 -11.48 -10.60 -7.12
C VAL A 25 -10.66 -10.84 -5.87
N GLY A 26 -11.31 -11.23 -4.79
CA GLY A 26 -10.67 -11.46 -3.49
C GLY A 26 -10.05 -12.85 -3.40
N ILE A 27 -8.74 -12.92 -3.58
CA ILE A 27 -7.95 -14.19 -3.57
C ILE A 27 -6.68 -14.08 -2.72
N ALA A 28 -6.59 -13.08 -1.85
CA ALA A 28 -5.38 -12.87 -1.05
C ALA A 28 -5.02 -14.08 -0.18
N HIS A 29 -6.02 -14.81 0.32
CA HIS A 29 -5.79 -16.00 1.13
C HIS A 29 -5.14 -17.13 0.34
N GLU A 30 -5.60 -17.37 -0.88
CA GLU A 30 -5.06 -18.40 -1.78
C GLU A 30 -3.62 -18.06 -2.18
N VAL A 31 -3.35 -16.79 -2.51
CA VAL A 31 -1.99 -16.31 -2.83
C VAL A 31 -1.06 -16.49 -1.63
N ALA A 32 -1.44 -16.02 -0.46
CA ALA A 32 -0.61 -16.11 0.75
C ALA A 32 -0.32 -17.57 1.16
N LYS A 33 -1.22 -18.50 0.85
CA LYS A 33 -1.04 -19.92 1.10
C LYS A 33 -0.05 -20.58 0.13
N GLU A 34 -0.05 -20.16 -1.14
CA GLU A 34 0.70 -20.84 -2.21
C GLU A 34 2.02 -20.13 -2.55
N LEU A 35 2.11 -18.81 -2.35
CA LEU A 35 3.30 -18.04 -2.68
C LEU A 35 3.99 -17.50 -1.42
N PRO A 36 5.21 -17.97 -1.11
CA PRO A 36 5.98 -17.44 0.01
C PRO A 36 6.25 -15.93 -0.14
N GLY A 37 6.21 -15.20 0.98
CA GLY A 37 6.46 -13.76 1.02
C GLY A 37 5.24 -12.89 0.75
N PHE A 38 4.08 -13.51 0.46
CA PHE A 38 2.81 -12.80 0.37
C PHE A 38 1.99 -12.98 1.65
N VAL A 39 1.30 -11.91 2.05
CA VAL A 39 0.42 -11.88 3.21
C VAL A 39 -0.94 -11.28 2.84
N THR A 40 -1.92 -11.53 3.71
CA THR A 40 -3.28 -11.01 3.53
C THR A 40 -3.44 -9.68 4.22
N GLU A 41 -4.11 -8.75 3.56
CA GLU A 41 -4.64 -7.55 4.15
C GLU A 41 -6.04 -7.80 4.78
N PRO A 42 -6.60 -6.87 5.59
CA PRO A 42 -7.93 -7.03 6.17
C PRO A 42 -9.04 -7.32 5.15
N ASP A 43 -8.97 -6.74 3.95
CA ASP A 43 -9.86 -7.06 2.84
C ASP A 43 -9.18 -8.03 1.86
N ARG A 44 -9.84 -9.15 1.54
CA ARG A 44 -9.29 -10.22 0.70
C ARG A 44 -9.01 -9.85 -0.75
N ARG A 45 -9.48 -8.69 -1.22
CA ARG A 45 -9.22 -8.15 -2.56
C ARG A 45 -7.87 -7.43 -2.64
N ASN A 46 -7.28 -7.13 -1.48
CA ASN A 46 -5.96 -6.57 -1.31
C ASN A 46 -5.01 -7.63 -0.76
N LEU A 47 -3.81 -7.67 -1.27
CA LEU A 47 -2.75 -8.55 -0.79
C LEU A 47 -1.44 -7.78 -0.77
N GLU A 48 -0.53 -8.22 0.07
CA GLU A 48 0.76 -7.55 0.29
C GLU A 48 1.92 -8.52 0.07
N TYR A 49 3.03 -8.01 -0.43
CA TYR A 49 4.32 -8.68 -0.26
C TYR A 49 5.32 -7.77 0.43
N ILE A 50 6.17 -8.39 1.26
CA ILE A 50 7.17 -7.71 2.08
C ILE A 50 8.55 -8.11 1.58
N THR A 51 9.42 -7.12 1.35
CA THR A 51 10.80 -7.40 0.95
C THR A 51 11.68 -7.63 2.17
N GLU A 52 12.73 -8.44 2.00
CA GLU A 52 13.84 -8.40 2.94
C GLU A 52 14.48 -7.01 2.98
N PRO A 53 15.10 -6.62 4.10
CA PRO A 53 15.79 -5.33 4.20
C PRO A 53 16.97 -5.25 3.23
N ILE A 54 16.96 -4.25 2.36
CA ILE A 54 17.91 -4.04 1.26
C ILE A 54 18.83 -2.88 1.60
N ARG A 55 20.13 -3.05 1.41
CA ARG A 55 21.12 -1.99 1.59
C ARG A 55 21.50 -1.35 0.27
N ASP A 56 21.82 -2.14 -0.73
CA ASP A 56 22.26 -1.66 -2.04
C ASP A 56 21.09 -1.28 -2.95
N TYR A 57 21.15 -0.12 -3.56
CA TYR A 57 20.17 0.31 -4.54
C TYR A 57 20.14 -0.56 -5.79
N ALA A 58 21.24 -1.23 -6.14
CA ALA A 58 21.27 -2.14 -7.28
C ALA A 58 20.38 -3.37 -7.11
N GLU A 59 20.08 -3.76 -5.87
CA GLU A 59 19.20 -4.89 -5.54
C GLU A 59 17.71 -4.55 -5.62
N LEU A 60 17.35 -3.26 -5.54
CA LEU A 60 15.96 -2.80 -5.48
C LEU A 60 15.09 -3.26 -6.67
N PRO A 61 15.55 -3.17 -7.93
CA PRO A 61 14.71 -3.57 -9.06
C PRO A 61 14.29 -5.03 -8.99
N GLU A 62 15.20 -5.93 -8.61
CA GLU A 62 14.88 -7.35 -8.51
C GLU A 62 13.99 -7.65 -7.30
N ALA A 63 14.29 -7.06 -6.15
CA ALA A 63 13.50 -7.24 -4.94
C ALA A 63 12.04 -6.78 -5.09
N LEU A 64 11.80 -5.73 -5.86
CA LEU A 64 10.46 -5.19 -6.10
C LEU A 64 9.76 -5.88 -7.28
N LEU A 65 10.49 -6.33 -8.30
CA LEU A 65 9.89 -6.90 -9.51
C LEU A 65 9.71 -8.40 -9.45
N SER A 66 10.60 -9.14 -8.77
CA SER A 66 10.54 -10.60 -8.73
C SER A 66 9.26 -11.14 -8.10
N PRO A 67 8.81 -10.70 -6.91
CA PRO A 67 7.55 -11.12 -6.34
C PRO A 67 6.37 -10.79 -7.25
N ARG A 68 6.37 -9.59 -7.83
CA ARG A 68 5.32 -9.14 -8.72
C ARG A 68 5.22 -9.96 -10.00
N ARG A 69 6.34 -10.38 -10.59
CA ARG A 69 6.38 -11.29 -11.76
C ARG A 69 5.87 -12.68 -11.40
N THR A 70 6.23 -13.18 -10.23
CA THR A 70 5.77 -14.48 -9.73
C THR A 70 4.25 -14.46 -9.52
N LEU A 71 3.74 -13.42 -8.87
CA LEU A 71 2.31 -13.23 -8.68
C LEU A 71 1.56 -13.13 -10.01
N ARG A 72 2.07 -12.36 -10.97
CA ARG A 72 1.41 -12.24 -12.28
C ARG A 72 1.26 -13.58 -12.99
N ARG A 73 2.31 -14.41 -13.02
CA ARG A 73 2.24 -15.75 -13.61
C ARG A 73 1.20 -16.63 -12.91
N TRP A 74 1.19 -16.60 -11.59
CA TRP A 74 0.20 -17.33 -10.79
C TRP A 74 -1.24 -16.88 -11.08
N LEU A 75 -1.45 -15.59 -11.27
CA LEU A 75 -2.76 -15.00 -11.61
C LEU A 75 -3.17 -15.36 -13.04
N GLU A 76 -2.26 -15.28 -14.02
CA GLU A 76 -2.51 -15.59 -15.43
C GLU A 76 -3.03 -17.02 -15.61
N GLU A 77 -2.49 -18.00 -14.87
CA GLU A 77 -2.98 -19.40 -14.86
C GLU A 77 -4.44 -19.54 -14.39
N ARG A 78 -4.99 -18.50 -13.76
CA ARG A 78 -6.35 -18.45 -13.18
C ARG A 78 -7.26 -17.42 -13.87
N GLU A 79 -6.84 -16.93 -15.04
CA GLU A 79 -7.53 -15.87 -15.79
C GLU A 79 -7.74 -14.59 -14.97
N LEU A 80 -6.79 -14.29 -14.08
CA LEU A 80 -6.75 -13.12 -13.23
C LEU A 80 -5.56 -12.23 -13.56
N THR A 81 -5.58 -11.00 -13.06
CA THR A 81 -4.52 -10.03 -13.25
C THR A 81 -4.36 -9.12 -12.03
N LEU A 82 -3.26 -8.39 -11.99
CA LEU A 82 -3.10 -7.25 -11.08
C LEU A 82 -3.89 -6.06 -11.62
N LEU A 83 -4.65 -5.43 -10.75
CA LEU A 83 -5.34 -4.18 -11.06
C LEU A 83 -4.45 -2.99 -10.70
N PRO A 84 -4.43 -1.95 -11.53
CA PRO A 84 -3.63 -0.75 -11.25
C PRO A 84 -4.31 0.17 -10.25
N GLY A 85 -3.50 1.04 -9.64
CA GLY A 85 -3.96 2.09 -8.71
C GLY A 85 -3.98 1.65 -7.26
N SER A 86 -4.22 2.61 -6.39
CA SER A 86 -4.28 2.43 -4.94
C SER A 86 -5.71 2.42 -4.39
N THR A 87 -6.71 2.50 -5.27
CA THR A 87 -8.13 2.38 -4.94
C THR A 87 -8.80 1.33 -5.83
N MET A 88 -9.95 0.83 -5.42
CA MET A 88 -10.76 -0.08 -6.23
C MET A 88 -11.43 0.70 -7.36
N SER A 89 -10.73 0.89 -8.48
CA SER A 89 -11.13 1.78 -9.58
C SER A 89 -12.49 1.42 -10.17
N LEU A 90 -12.78 0.14 -10.38
CA LEU A 90 -14.07 -0.38 -10.87
C LEU A 90 -14.72 -1.35 -9.88
N GLY A 91 -14.17 -1.44 -8.68
CA GLY A 91 -14.65 -2.35 -7.65
C GLY A 91 -15.81 -1.77 -6.85
N ASP A 92 -16.30 -2.57 -5.92
CA ASP A 92 -17.34 -2.21 -4.97
C ASP A 92 -16.70 -1.88 -3.62
N SER A 93 -16.47 -0.58 -3.35
CA SER A 93 -15.95 -0.10 -2.08
C SER A 93 -17.03 0.01 -1.00
N SER A 94 -18.28 -0.21 -1.32
CA SER A 94 -19.37 -0.21 -0.33
C SER A 94 -19.38 -1.44 0.57
N ARG A 95 -18.66 -2.49 0.15
CA ARG A 95 -18.61 -3.78 0.82
C ARG A 95 -17.20 -4.12 1.27
N PHE A 96 -17.07 -4.54 2.53
CA PHE A 96 -15.84 -5.10 3.08
C PHE A 96 -15.85 -6.63 2.96
N GLU A 97 -14.80 -7.20 2.35
CA GLU A 97 -14.64 -8.65 2.20
C GLU A 97 -13.50 -9.14 3.11
N ARG A 98 -13.82 -9.51 4.36
CA ARG A 98 -12.80 -9.94 5.31
C ARG A 98 -11.95 -11.08 4.78
N SER A 99 -10.63 -10.93 4.88
CA SER A 99 -9.67 -11.98 4.57
C SER A 99 -9.76 -13.13 5.57
N ASP A 100 -9.88 -12.81 6.85
CA ASP A 100 -10.05 -13.78 7.94
C ASP A 100 -11.22 -13.36 8.84
N PRO A 101 -12.38 -14.03 8.71
CA PRO A 101 -13.56 -13.73 9.54
C PRO A 101 -13.35 -13.95 11.04
N SER A 102 -12.37 -14.78 11.44
CA SER A 102 -12.05 -15.06 12.84
C SER A 102 -11.11 -14.06 13.47
N ASN A 103 -10.44 -13.23 12.67
CA ASN A 103 -9.47 -12.25 13.14
C ASN A 103 -10.16 -11.04 13.80
N ALA A 104 -9.98 -10.90 15.10
CA ALA A 104 -10.55 -9.80 15.88
C ALA A 104 -10.06 -8.41 15.42
N TYR A 105 -8.82 -8.32 14.94
CA TYR A 105 -8.26 -7.08 14.39
C TYR A 105 -8.98 -6.67 13.09
N HIS A 106 -9.24 -7.60 12.18
CA HIS A 106 -10.00 -7.32 10.97
C HIS A 106 -11.43 -6.86 11.29
N ALA A 107 -12.06 -7.46 12.32
CA ALA A 107 -13.38 -7.03 12.79
C ALA A 107 -13.36 -5.60 13.33
N LEU A 108 -12.34 -5.24 14.10
CA LEU A 108 -12.15 -3.89 14.63
C LEU A 108 -11.94 -2.87 13.51
N ILE A 109 -11.08 -3.18 12.54
CA ILE A 109 -10.83 -2.30 11.38
C ILE A 109 -12.11 -2.05 10.61
N GLU A 110 -12.88 -3.10 10.29
CA GLU A 110 -14.18 -2.95 9.61
C GLU A 110 -15.14 -2.06 10.41
N GLN A 111 -15.22 -2.27 11.72
CA GLN A 111 -16.11 -1.48 12.59
C GLN A 111 -15.72 0.00 12.65
N LEU A 112 -14.42 0.31 12.73
CA LEU A 112 -13.95 1.68 12.91
C LEU A 112 -13.87 2.47 11.60
N TYR A 113 -13.49 1.82 10.52
CA TYR A 113 -13.15 2.49 9.26
C TYR A 113 -14.01 2.02 8.08
N GLY A 114 -14.64 0.86 8.18
CA GLY A 114 -15.38 0.26 7.07
C GLY A 114 -14.47 0.08 5.85
N THR A 115 -15.02 0.34 4.68
CA THR A 115 -14.29 0.19 3.41
C THR A 115 -13.27 1.29 3.10
N ARG A 116 -13.20 2.34 3.92
CA ARG A 116 -12.27 3.46 3.70
C ARG A 116 -10.80 3.08 3.81
N VAL A 117 -10.51 1.92 4.41
CA VAL A 117 -9.14 1.38 4.52
C VAL A 117 -8.80 0.39 3.41
N VAL A 118 -9.72 0.12 2.50
CA VAL A 118 -9.47 -0.79 1.38
C VAL A 118 -8.73 -0.03 0.28
N THR A 119 -7.46 0.22 0.54
CA THR A 119 -6.51 0.88 -0.35
C THR A 119 -5.29 0.01 -0.53
N ALA A 120 -4.57 0.17 -1.63
CA ALA A 120 -3.31 -0.50 -1.89
C ALA A 120 -2.18 0.53 -1.90
N SER A 121 -1.33 0.47 -0.91
CA SER A 121 -0.22 1.41 -0.69
C SER A 121 1.15 0.76 -0.91
N ILE A 122 2.17 1.58 -0.95
CA ILE A 122 3.56 1.14 -0.87
C ILE A 122 4.16 1.83 0.35
N HIS A 123 4.52 1.04 1.37
CA HIS A 123 5.27 1.53 2.51
C HIS A 123 6.75 1.41 2.25
N ILE A 124 7.49 2.47 2.53
CA ILE A 124 8.96 2.50 2.44
C ILE A 124 9.51 2.66 3.85
N ASN A 125 10.07 1.59 4.37
CA ASN A 125 10.63 1.53 5.71
C ASN A 125 12.14 1.82 5.66
N LEU A 126 12.61 2.78 6.45
CA LEU A 126 14.01 3.15 6.53
C LEU A 126 14.59 2.75 7.88
N GLY A 127 15.64 1.93 7.88
CA GLY A 127 16.36 1.52 9.08
C GLY A 127 17.35 2.59 9.53
N ILE A 128 16.95 3.44 10.48
CA ILE A 128 17.78 4.51 11.05
C ILE A 128 17.98 4.24 12.54
N THR A 129 19.20 3.98 12.97
CA THR A 129 19.54 3.66 14.36
C THR A 129 19.96 4.89 15.18
N ASP A 130 20.52 5.92 14.55
CA ASP A 130 20.87 7.16 15.22
C ASP A 130 19.66 8.08 15.36
N LEU A 131 19.35 8.49 16.60
CA LEU A 131 18.17 9.29 16.91
C LEU A 131 18.21 10.69 16.27
N ASN A 132 19.39 11.32 16.14
CA ASN A 132 19.46 12.64 15.52
C ASN A 132 19.16 12.55 14.01
N TRP A 133 19.66 11.50 13.37
CA TRP A 133 19.34 11.20 11.97
C TRP A 133 17.86 10.84 11.79
N LEU A 134 17.29 10.06 12.70
CA LEU A 134 15.86 9.74 12.68
C LEU A 134 14.98 11.00 12.75
N PHE A 135 15.27 11.88 13.71
CA PHE A 135 14.52 13.13 13.84
C PHE A 135 14.74 14.07 12.64
N ALA A 136 15.93 14.10 12.06
CA ALA A 136 16.19 14.86 10.85
C ALA A 136 15.40 14.32 9.66
N ALA A 137 15.36 12.99 9.48
CA ALA A 137 14.57 12.33 8.43
C ALA A 137 13.07 12.58 8.59
N VAL A 138 12.54 12.48 9.81
CA VAL A 138 11.12 12.76 10.10
C VAL A 138 10.78 14.23 9.76
N ARG A 139 11.65 15.18 10.12
CA ARG A 139 11.44 16.58 9.76
C ARG A 139 11.48 16.79 8.24
N LEU A 140 12.45 16.19 7.55
CA LEU A 140 12.54 16.26 6.09
C LEU A 140 11.28 15.74 5.41
N VAL A 141 10.83 14.52 5.75
CA VAL A 141 9.62 13.93 5.20
C VAL A 141 8.39 14.82 5.44
N ARG A 142 8.28 15.42 6.62
CA ARG A 142 7.19 16.37 6.92
C ARG A 142 7.27 17.66 6.10
N CYS A 143 8.45 18.20 5.89
CA CYS A 143 8.64 19.39 5.04
C CYS A 143 8.34 19.09 3.56
N GLU A 144 8.69 17.88 3.10
CA GLU A 144 8.51 17.45 1.71
C GLU A 144 7.17 16.72 1.48
N ALA A 145 6.27 16.71 2.46
CA ALA A 145 5.02 15.94 2.40
C ALA A 145 4.20 16.25 1.15
N ALA A 146 4.08 17.52 0.75
CA ALA A 146 3.34 17.91 -0.44
C ALA A 146 3.95 17.35 -1.74
N LEU A 147 5.29 17.32 -1.82
CA LEU A 147 6.01 16.72 -2.95
C LEU A 147 5.82 15.21 -2.99
N LEU A 148 5.99 14.53 -1.86
CA LEU A 148 5.78 13.09 -1.75
C LEU A 148 4.35 12.72 -2.10
N LEU A 149 3.39 13.51 -1.64
CA LEU A 149 1.98 13.38 -1.97
C LEU A 149 1.74 13.48 -3.49
N ALA A 150 2.30 14.48 -4.15
CA ALA A 150 2.19 14.64 -5.59
C ALA A 150 2.83 13.49 -6.38
N LEU A 151 3.99 13.00 -5.93
CA LEU A 151 4.69 11.88 -6.56
C LEU A 151 3.95 10.54 -6.40
N SER A 152 3.18 10.37 -5.33
CA SER A 152 2.42 9.16 -5.05
C SER A 152 1.00 9.15 -5.61
N ALA A 153 0.61 10.19 -6.35
CA ALA A 153 -0.73 10.31 -6.94
C ALA A 153 -1.02 9.17 -7.92
N SER A 154 -2.00 8.30 -7.61
CA SER A 154 -2.29 7.11 -8.41
C SER A 154 -3.76 6.66 -8.38
N SER A 155 -4.67 7.47 -7.81
CA SER A 155 -6.05 7.06 -7.51
C SER A 155 -7.10 7.99 -8.15
N PRO A 156 -7.11 8.14 -9.50
CA PRO A 156 -8.06 9.05 -10.16
C PRO A 156 -9.49 8.51 -10.20
N PHE A 157 -9.69 7.22 -9.94
CA PHE A 157 -11.01 6.59 -10.00
C PHE A 157 -11.28 5.75 -8.75
N LEU A 158 -12.55 5.74 -8.31
CA LEU A 158 -13.10 4.89 -7.27
C LEU A 158 -14.50 4.45 -7.72
N ASP A 159 -14.77 3.15 -7.71
CA ASP A 159 -16.05 2.56 -8.11
C ASP A 159 -16.59 3.07 -9.46
N GLY A 160 -15.70 3.20 -10.44
CA GLY A 160 -16.04 3.69 -11.78
C GLY A 160 -16.26 5.20 -11.88
N GLN A 161 -16.11 5.94 -10.79
CA GLN A 161 -16.29 7.39 -10.76
C GLN A 161 -14.93 8.09 -10.69
N SER A 162 -14.80 9.21 -11.41
CA SER A 162 -13.65 10.10 -11.25
C SER A 162 -13.72 10.77 -9.88
N THR A 163 -12.69 10.63 -9.09
CA THR A 163 -12.60 11.25 -7.77
C THR A 163 -12.22 12.72 -7.85
N SER A 164 -11.75 13.20 -9.01
CA SER A 164 -11.08 14.49 -9.18
C SER A 164 -9.90 14.69 -8.23
N CYS A 165 -9.50 13.64 -7.53
CA CYS A 165 -8.43 13.60 -6.57
C CYS A 165 -7.32 12.69 -7.10
N LEU A 166 -6.12 13.24 -7.23
CA LEU A 166 -4.95 12.46 -7.63
C LEU A 166 -4.47 11.54 -6.51
N LEU A 167 -4.96 11.75 -5.30
CA LEU A 167 -4.61 11.04 -4.09
C LEU A 167 -5.86 10.67 -3.32
N TYR A 168 -6.10 9.38 -3.21
CA TYR A 168 -6.96 8.85 -2.18
C TYR A 168 -6.04 8.29 -1.09
N THR A 169 -5.88 9.05 -0.02
CA THR A 169 -5.19 8.56 1.16
C THR A 169 -6.21 7.96 2.12
N SER A 170 -5.90 6.81 2.66
CA SER A 170 -6.63 6.27 3.80
C SER A 170 -6.64 7.34 4.91
N PRO A 171 -7.79 7.65 5.51
CA PRO A 171 -7.84 8.62 6.59
C PRO A 171 -7.00 8.09 7.76
N SER A 172 -5.84 8.71 7.97
CA SER A 172 -5.06 8.47 9.17
C SER A 172 -5.80 9.12 10.36
N PRO A 173 -5.77 8.52 11.56
CA PRO A 173 -6.26 9.19 12.76
C PRO A 173 -5.62 10.57 13.01
N ARG A 174 -4.50 10.86 12.33
CA ARG A 174 -3.81 12.15 12.36
C ARG A 174 -4.28 13.15 11.29
N ASP A 175 -5.02 12.72 10.28
CA ASP A 175 -5.51 13.61 9.21
C ASP A 175 -6.50 14.64 9.76
N GLY A 176 -7.26 14.29 10.77
CA GLY A 176 -8.12 15.23 11.51
C GLY A 176 -7.35 16.32 12.27
N LEU A 177 -6.05 16.16 12.52
CA LEU A 177 -5.19 17.16 13.13
C LEU A 177 -4.54 18.09 12.10
N LEU A 178 -4.28 17.61 10.89
CA LEU A 178 -3.73 18.43 9.80
C LEU A 178 -4.78 19.33 9.17
N SER A 179 -6.05 18.95 9.17
CA SER A 179 -7.17 19.81 8.71
C SER A 179 -7.52 20.93 9.67
N ARG A 180 -6.91 20.99 10.84
CA ARG A 180 -7.10 22.03 11.85
C ARG A 180 -5.95 23.03 11.95
N MET A 181 -5.07 23.11 10.97
CA MET A 181 -4.15 24.24 10.92
C MET A 181 -4.95 25.49 10.54
N PRO A 182 -5.00 26.54 11.39
CA PRO A 182 -5.70 27.77 11.04
C PRO A 182 -5.05 28.36 9.79
N SER A 183 -5.87 28.63 8.79
CA SER A 183 -5.49 29.46 7.66
C SER A 183 -5.40 30.92 8.12
N SER A 184 -4.41 31.24 8.94
CA SER A 184 -4.19 32.62 9.33
C SER A 184 -2.77 32.82 9.81
N ALA A 185 -1.96 33.34 8.96
CA ALA A 185 -1.20 34.60 9.10
C ALA A 185 -0.31 34.76 7.90
#